data_6778558643d02fd898a6a4e70a5cfe87
#
_entry.id   6778558643d02fd898a6a4e70a5cfe87
#
_cell.length_a   1.000
_cell.length_b   1.000
_cell.length_c   1.000
_cell.angle_alpha   90.00
_cell.angle_beta   90.00
_cell.angle_gamma   90.00
#
_symmetry.space_group_name_H-M   'P 1'
#
loop_
_entity.id
_entity.type
_entity.pdbx_description
1 polymer ?
#
loop_
_entity_poly.entity_id
_entity_poly.type
_entity_poly.pdbx_seq_one_letter_code
_entity_poly.pdbx_strand_id
1 'polypeptide(L)'
;MVFQNLTLANNANNVAQTFAGSDKIGSNNAVFQVNGTSPYTNTDTVFTSFGAPAGYGIGYSGAPTVQLAVGLLKNTELMIRYCPTYNVANYGKVGLVGLGVKHSLKQWIPFVNKLPFDLSAYAGFTRFNIASNLSLAPDPFTNMKTGKSSSFDNQVFSMTTTAQTYGLILSKKVLMITVYAGLNYQASSTTIELNGDYPLTSFEDRKTDVNYGNKVIDVLKNPVNIIIDGANGATATVGGRFKFLFLTVN
;
A
#
# COMPACT_ATOMS: atom_id res chain seq x y z
N MET A 1 -19.59 -14.52 -20.90
CA MET A 1 -19.03 -13.15 -20.96
C MET A 1 -17.56 -13.26 -20.63
N VAL A 2 -16.67 -12.82 -21.48
CA VAL A 2 -15.23 -12.84 -21.23
C VAL A 2 -14.80 -11.39 -21.03
N PHE A 3 -14.39 -11.04 -19.81
CA PHE A 3 -13.73 -9.77 -19.54
C PHE A 3 -12.33 -9.84 -20.13
N GLN A 4 -12.01 -8.97 -21.05
CA GLN A 4 -10.73 -9.05 -21.74
C GLN A 4 -9.66 -8.15 -21.14
N ASN A 5 -9.99 -6.94 -20.69
CA ASN A 5 -8.98 -6.00 -20.21
C ASN A 5 -9.54 -4.94 -19.27
N LEU A 6 -8.75 -4.59 -18.26
CA LEU A 6 -8.87 -3.33 -17.54
C LEU A 6 -7.97 -2.31 -18.25
N THR A 7 -8.55 -1.25 -18.78
CA THR A 7 -7.82 -0.19 -19.48
C THR A 7 -8.02 1.16 -18.80
N LEU A 8 -7.09 2.08 -19.02
CA LEU A 8 -7.30 3.49 -18.70
C LEU A 8 -8.16 4.11 -19.82
N ALA A 9 -9.18 4.87 -19.44
CA ALA A 9 -9.90 5.69 -20.41
C ALA A 9 -8.91 6.63 -21.11
N ASN A 10 -9.08 6.80 -22.39
CA ASN A 10 -8.13 7.52 -23.24
C ASN A 10 -8.22 9.05 -23.01
N ASN A 11 -7.78 9.50 -21.83
CA ASN A 11 -7.62 10.92 -21.52
C ASN A 11 -6.14 11.27 -21.60
N ALA A 12 -5.80 12.31 -22.33
CA ALA A 12 -4.42 12.75 -22.57
C ALA A 12 -3.61 13.08 -21.30
N ASN A 13 -4.25 13.21 -20.15
CA ASN A 13 -3.65 13.57 -18.86
C ASN A 13 -4.19 12.69 -17.72
N ASN A 14 -4.09 11.37 -17.84
CA ASN A 14 -4.49 10.46 -16.77
C ASN A 14 -3.56 10.62 -15.55
N VAL A 15 -4.04 11.29 -14.53
CA VAL A 15 -3.33 11.48 -13.26
C VAL A 15 -4.01 10.67 -12.18
N ALA A 16 -3.31 9.68 -11.65
CA ALA A 16 -3.73 9.04 -10.40
C ALA A 16 -3.21 9.88 -9.23
N GLN A 17 -4.10 10.31 -8.36
CA GLN A 17 -3.72 11.04 -7.15
C GLN A 17 -2.92 10.13 -6.23
N THR A 18 -1.88 10.69 -5.63
CA THR A 18 -1.18 10.01 -4.54
C THR A 18 -2.02 10.07 -3.26
N PHE A 19 -1.68 9.28 -2.26
CA PHE A 19 -2.33 9.32 -0.96
C PHE A 19 -2.42 10.73 -0.37
N ALA A 20 -1.38 11.53 -0.48
CA ALA A 20 -1.32 12.93 -0.03
C ALA A 20 -1.77 13.94 -1.10
N GLY A 21 -2.19 13.48 -2.27
CA GLY A 21 -2.59 14.33 -3.39
C GLY A 21 -3.89 15.10 -3.13
N SER A 22 -4.39 15.80 -4.15
CA SER A 22 -5.60 16.62 -4.05
C SER A 22 -6.81 15.79 -3.55
N ASP A 23 -7.57 16.37 -2.62
CA ASP A 23 -8.86 15.86 -2.15
C ASP A 23 -10.00 16.04 -3.16
N LYS A 24 -9.74 16.78 -4.24
CA LYS A 24 -10.70 17.04 -5.30
C LYS A 24 -10.45 16.12 -6.48
N ILE A 25 -11.50 15.45 -6.92
CA ILE A 25 -11.50 14.72 -8.17
C ILE A 25 -11.57 15.75 -9.29
N GLY A 26 -10.46 15.96 -10.00
CA GLY A 26 -10.40 16.82 -11.16
C GLY A 26 -10.82 16.10 -12.44
N SER A 27 -11.07 16.87 -13.49
CA SER A 27 -11.39 16.33 -14.85
C SER A 27 -10.27 15.44 -15.43
N ASN A 28 -9.07 15.53 -14.88
CA ASN A 28 -7.89 14.78 -15.31
C ASN A 28 -7.60 13.53 -14.47
N ASN A 29 -8.48 13.17 -13.54
CA ASN A 29 -8.28 11.94 -12.77
C ASN A 29 -8.36 10.72 -13.69
N ALA A 30 -7.46 9.78 -13.45
CA ALA A 30 -7.46 8.51 -14.16
C ALA A 30 -8.80 7.80 -13.99
N VAL A 31 -9.40 7.42 -15.11
CA VAL A 31 -10.62 6.62 -15.15
C VAL A 31 -10.25 5.24 -15.67
N PHE A 32 -10.52 4.23 -14.88
CA PHE A 32 -10.36 2.83 -15.26
C PHE A 32 -11.63 2.34 -15.94
N GLN A 33 -11.50 1.62 -17.03
CA GLN A 33 -12.59 1.04 -17.78
C GLN A 33 -12.43 -0.47 -17.86
N VAL A 34 -13.51 -1.17 -17.58
CA VAL A 34 -13.61 -2.61 -17.81
C VAL A 34 -14.23 -2.80 -19.19
N ASN A 35 -13.42 -3.29 -20.11
CA ASN A 35 -13.84 -3.55 -21.48
C ASN A 35 -14.09 -5.04 -21.69
N GLY A 36 -14.98 -5.35 -22.61
CA GLY A 36 -15.24 -6.69 -23.08
C GLY A 36 -16.11 -6.69 -24.31
N THR A 37 -16.21 -7.81 -24.97
CA THR A 37 -17.03 -7.96 -26.17
C THR A 37 -18.47 -8.28 -25.79
N SER A 38 -19.41 -7.49 -26.26
CA SER A 38 -20.85 -7.76 -26.11
C SER A 38 -21.22 -9.05 -26.81
N PRO A 39 -21.84 -10.02 -26.16
CA PRO A 39 -22.23 -11.28 -26.79
C PRO A 39 -23.39 -11.10 -27.80
N TYR A 40 -24.04 -9.94 -27.81
CA TYR A 40 -25.19 -9.66 -28.69
C TYR A 40 -24.82 -8.87 -29.94
N THR A 41 -23.86 -7.95 -29.78
CA THR A 41 -23.46 -7.07 -30.93
C THR A 41 -22.11 -7.47 -31.50
N ASN A 42 -21.38 -8.36 -30.80
CA ASN A 42 -20.00 -8.76 -31.11
C ASN A 42 -19.05 -7.54 -31.26
N THR A 43 -19.38 -6.46 -30.55
CA THR A 43 -18.56 -5.23 -30.51
C THR A 43 -17.97 -5.03 -29.16
N ASP A 44 -16.79 -4.41 -29.12
CA ASP A 44 -16.16 -4.02 -27.88
C ASP A 44 -16.97 -2.93 -27.19
N THR A 45 -17.27 -3.14 -25.92
CA THR A 45 -18.12 -2.26 -25.13
C THR A 45 -17.49 -2.04 -23.77
N VAL A 46 -17.58 -0.81 -23.27
CA VAL A 46 -17.24 -0.47 -21.90
C VAL A 46 -18.39 -0.93 -21.00
N PHE A 47 -18.13 -1.91 -20.14
CA PHE A 47 -19.12 -2.44 -19.20
C PHE A 47 -19.28 -1.57 -17.96
N THR A 48 -18.19 -1.05 -17.45
CA THR A 48 -18.19 -0.12 -16.32
C THR A 48 -16.94 0.72 -16.32
N SER A 49 -17.02 1.88 -15.70
CA SER A 49 -15.88 2.75 -15.47
C SER A 49 -15.89 3.26 -14.04
N PHE A 50 -14.72 3.40 -13.46
CA PHE A 50 -14.56 3.99 -12.15
C PHE A 50 -13.34 4.92 -12.13
N GLY A 51 -13.50 6.07 -11.48
CA GLY A 51 -12.40 7.02 -11.30
C GLY A 51 -11.40 6.55 -10.26
N ALA A 52 -10.13 6.91 -10.44
CA ALA A 52 -9.15 6.80 -9.38
C ALA A 52 -9.65 7.60 -8.15
N PRO A 53 -9.48 7.08 -6.93
CA PRO A 53 -9.87 7.81 -5.73
C PRO A 53 -9.11 9.13 -5.62
N ALA A 54 -9.73 10.14 -5.01
CA ALA A 54 -9.05 11.37 -4.66
C ALA A 54 -7.97 11.11 -3.61
N GLY A 55 -6.97 11.99 -3.56
CA GLY A 55 -6.01 12.01 -2.46
C GLY A 55 -6.60 12.69 -1.21
N TYR A 56 -5.78 12.85 -0.21
CA TYR A 56 -6.21 13.43 1.09
C TYR A 56 -6.12 14.94 1.14
N GLY A 57 -5.59 15.62 0.13
CA GLY A 57 -5.39 17.07 0.12
C GLY A 57 -4.38 17.56 1.16
N ILE A 58 -3.53 16.68 1.68
CA ILE A 58 -2.54 17.02 2.70
C ILE A 58 -1.15 17.03 2.09
N GLY A 59 -0.46 18.16 2.19
CA GLY A 59 0.91 18.30 1.68
C GLY A 59 1.95 17.48 2.46
N TYR A 60 1.56 16.88 3.58
CA TYR A 60 2.40 16.00 4.40
C TYR A 60 1.55 14.84 4.93
N SER A 61 2.16 13.67 4.97
CA SER A 61 1.57 12.47 5.58
C SER A 61 2.38 12.13 6.83
N GLY A 62 1.74 12.19 7.98
CA GLY A 62 2.32 11.82 9.27
C GLY A 62 1.63 10.58 9.83
N ALA A 63 2.41 9.56 10.17
CA ALA A 63 1.91 8.43 10.94
C ALA A 63 2.50 8.51 12.36
N PRO A 64 1.66 8.72 13.39
CA PRO A 64 2.14 8.75 14.77
C PRO A 64 2.64 7.34 15.15
N THR A 65 3.95 7.17 15.20
CA THR A 65 4.57 5.89 15.51
C THR A 65 5.30 5.94 16.83
N VAL A 66 5.11 4.90 17.63
CA VAL A 66 5.93 4.64 18.81
C VAL A 66 6.99 3.61 18.44
N GLN A 67 8.23 3.91 18.77
CA GLN A 67 9.33 2.98 18.60
C GLN A 67 9.99 2.70 19.95
N LEU A 68 10.13 1.44 20.27
CA LEU A 68 10.87 0.96 21.44
C LEU A 68 12.08 0.18 20.95
N ALA A 69 13.20 0.38 21.64
CA ALA A 69 14.42 -0.36 21.40
C ALA A 69 14.96 -0.88 22.72
N VAL A 70 15.30 -2.16 22.78
CA VAL A 70 15.83 -2.83 23.97
C VAL A 70 17.18 -3.43 23.63
N GLY A 71 18.19 -3.00 24.38
CA GLY A 71 19.53 -3.60 24.31
C GLY A 71 19.56 -4.94 25.03
N LEU A 72 20.07 -5.94 24.34
CA LEU A 72 20.29 -7.28 24.86
C LEU A 72 21.79 -7.56 25.08
N LEU A 73 22.06 -8.75 25.58
CA LEU A 73 23.43 -9.25 25.73
C LEU A 73 24.18 -9.26 24.38
N LYS A 74 25.52 -9.21 24.46
CA LYS A 74 26.40 -9.23 23.28
C LYS A 74 26.12 -8.10 22.29
N ASN A 75 25.81 -6.89 22.76
CA ASN A 75 25.59 -5.71 21.93
C ASN A 75 24.54 -5.95 20.81
N THR A 76 23.48 -6.65 21.14
CA THR A 76 22.30 -6.84 20.29
C THR A 76 21.22 -5.86 20.73
N GLU A 77 20.50 -5.27 19.78
CA GLU A 77 19.39 -4.36 20.02
C GLU A 77 18.17 -4.88 19.25
N LEU A 78 17.06 -5.07 19.95
CA LEU A 78 15.75 -5.34 19.34
C LEU A 78 14.95 -4.07 19.28
N MET A 79 14.27 -3.86 18.18
CA MET A 79 13.43 -2.69 17.92
C MET A 79 12.04 -3.14 17.54
N ILE A 80 11.04 -2.47 18.10
CA ILE A 80 9.63 -2.61 17.73
C ILE A 80 9.13 -1.23 17.37
N ARG A 81 8.48 -1.11 16.22
CA ARG A 81 7.80 0.10 15.76
C ARG A 81 6.32 -0.23 15.62
N TYR A 82 5.50 0.62 16.18
CA TYR A 82 4.07 0.42 16.18
C TYR A 82 3.33 1.73 15.97
N CYS A 83 2.40 1.72 15.03
CA CYS A 83 1.37 2.72 14.89
C CYS A 83 0.04 1.99 15.05
N PRO A 84 -0.72 2.26 16.12
CA PRO A 84 -2.03 1.65 16.28
C PRO A 84 -2.91 2.00 15.09
N THR A 85 -3.79 1.07 14.71
CA THR A 85 -4.74 1.35 13.65
C THR A 85 -5.65 2.50 14.08
N TYR A 86 -5.64 3.59 13.36
CA TYR A 86 -6.48 4.77 13.61
C TYR A 86 -7.22 5.17 12.34
N ASN A 87 -8.38 5.81 12.54
CA ASN A 87 -9.16 6.34 11.44
C ASN A 87 -8.60 7.70 11.02
N VAL A 88 -8.33 7.84 9.73
CA VAL A 88 -7.96 9.12 9.13
C VAL A 88 -9.22 9.74 8.56
N ALA A 89 -9.90 10.53 9.39
CA ALA A 89 -11.18 11.18 9.04
C ALA A 89 -12.16 10.18 8.38
N ASN A 90 -12.77 10.56 7.26
CA ASN A 90 -13.72 9.72 6.51
C ASN A 90 -13.03 8.79 5.49
N TYR A 91 -11.72 8.67 5.52
CA TYR A 91 -10.93 8.09 4.43
C TYR A 91 -10.48 6.66 4.68
N GLY A 92 -10.54 6.20 5.93
CA GLY A 92 -10.20 4.82 6.23
C GLY A 92 -9.26 4.66 7.41
N LYS A 93 -8.74 3.45 7.54
CA LYS A 93 -7.89 3.01 8.64
C LYS A 93 -6.46 2.88 8.17
N VAL A 94 -5.54 3.37 8.98
CA VAL A 94 -4.10 3.28 8.74
C VAL A 94 -3.43 2.64 9.95
N GLY A 95 -2.52 1.72 9.71
CA GLY A 95 -1.76 1.05 10.77
C GLY A 95 -0.38 0.63 10.30
N LEU A 96 0.57 0.52 11.23
CA LEU A 96 1.93 0.09 10.95
C LEU A 96 2.47 -0.77 12.08
N VAL A 97 3.13 -1.86 11.72
CA VAL A 97 3.94 -2.66 12.64
C VAL A 97 5.31 -2.91 12.01
N GLY A 98 6.36 -2.77 12.80
CA GLY A 98 7.72 -3.03 12.36
C GLY A 98 8.52 -3.72 13.47
N LEU A 99 9.40 -4.60 13.04
CA LEU A 99 10.37 -5.30 13.89
C LEU A 99 11.76 -5.07 13.32
N GLY A 100 12.74 -4.94 14.20
CA GLY A 100 14.13 -4.77 13.79
C GLY A 100 15.09 -5.40 14.79
N VAL A 101 16.21 -5.82 14.25
CA VAL A 101 17.35 -6.29 15.07
C VAL A 101 18.62 -5.62 14.55
N LYS A 102 19.44 -5.16 15.48
CA LYS A 102 20.78 -4.66 15.19
C LYS A 102 21.77 -5.40 16.09
N HIS A 103 22.87 -5.82 15.50
CA HIS A 103 23.90 -6.56 16.22
C HIS A 103 25.29 -6.01 15.91
N SER A 104 26.10 -5.79 16.95
CA SER A 104 27.48 -5.34 16.77
C SER A 104 28.36 -6.50 16.30
N LEU A 105 29.04 -6.30 15.18
CA LEU A 105 29.99 -7.28 14.62
C LEU A 105 31.39 -7.14 15.21
N LYS A 106 31.66 -6.04 15.93
CA LYS A 106 32.98 -5.71 16.50
C LYS A 106 33.55 -6.83 17.36
N GLN A 107 32.68 -7.49 18.13
CA GLN A 107 33.09 -8.55 19.06
C GLN A 107 33.45 -9.88 18.36
N TRP A 108 33.00 -10.07 17.13
CA TRP A 108 33.22 -11.33 16.40
C TRP A 108 34.41 -11.30 15.44
N ILE A 109 34.83 -10.10 15.05
CA ILE A 109 35.89 -9.92 14.05
C ILE A 109 37.12 -9.32 14.78
N PRO A 110 38.16 -10.12 15.05
CA PRO A 110 39.31 -9.67 15.85
C PRO A 110 40.01 -8.42 15.33
N PHE A 111 40.07 -8.26 14.00
CA PHE A 111 40.64 -7.08 13.35
C PHE A 111 39.79 -5.83 13.60
N VAL A 112 38.45 -5.95 13.47
CA VAL A 112 37.51 -4.84 13.67
C VAL A 112 37.47 -4.37 15.14
N ASN A 113 37.74 -5.25 16.06
CA ASN A 113 37.80 -4.92 17.49
C ASN A 113 38.91 -3.88 17.83
N LYS A 114 39.97 -3.83 17.04
CA LYS A 114 41.09 -2.88 17.23
C LYS A 114 40.85 -1.53 16.53
N LEU A 115 39.80 -1.43 15.71
CA LEU A 115 39.53 -0.21 14.96
C LEU A 115 38.79 0.83 15.81
N PRO A 116 39.01 2.14 15.59
CA PRO A 116 38.41 3.21 16.37
C PRO A 116 36.96 3.52 15.94
N PHE A 117 36.26 2.56 15.34
CA PHE A 117 34.87 2.65 14.90
C PHE A 117 34.12 1.36 15.21
N ASP A 118 32.81 1.46 15.24
CA ASP A 118 31.89 0.36 15.49
C ASP A 118 31.24 -0.08 14.20
N LEU A 119 31.24 -1.39 13.96
CA LEU A 119 30.56 -2.02 12.83
C LEU A 119 29.37 -2.82 13.35
N SER A 120 28.21 -2.58 12.79
CA SER A 120 26.97 -3.30 13.14
C SER A 120 26.24 -3.76 11.90
N ALA A 121 25.63 -4.94 11.96
CA ALA A 121 24.64 -5.39 11.01
C ALA A 121 23.25 -5.14 11.57
N TYR A 122 22.28 -4.88 10.70
CA TYR A 122 20.88 -4.80 11.09
C TYR A 122 19.96 -5.39 10.04
N ALA A 123 18.81 -5.86 10.52
CA ALA A 123 17.70 -6.31 9.69
C ALA A 123 16.42 -5.70 10.25
N GLY A 124 15.53 -5.33 9.36
CA GLY A 124 14.23 -4.75 9.71
C GLY A 124 13.13 -5.24 8.79
N PHE A 125 11.95 -5.41 9.34
CA PHE A 125 10.72 -5.71 8.65
C PHE A 125 9.65 -4.70 9.07
N THR A 126 8.91 -4.19 8.11
CA THR A 126 7.79 -3.27 8.36
C THR A 126 6.61 -3.68 7.51
N ARG A 127 5.44 -3.71 8.12
CA ARG A 127 4.16 -3.89 7.43
C ARG A 127 3.29 -2.66 7.68
N PHE A 128 2.88 -2.03 6.60
CA PHE A 128 1.99 -0.88 6.58
C PHE A 128 0.68 -1.27 5.92
N ASN A 129 -0.45 -0.93 6.54
CA ASN A 129 -1.77 -1.27 6.05
C ASN A 129 -2.62 -0.02 5.94
N ILE A 130 -3.35 0.08 4.84
CA ILE A 130 -4.44 1.03 4.64
C ILE A 130 -5.69 0.23 4.30
N ALA A 131 -6.83 0.61 4.89
CA ALA A 131 -8.13 0.05 4.53
C ALA A 131 -9.17 1.15 4.50
N SER A 132 -10.00 1.19 3.46
CA SER A 132 -11.08 2.16 3.30
C SER A 132 -12.35 1.45 2.85
N ASN A 133 -13.46 1.77 3.49
CA ASN A 133 -14.76 1.31 3.02
C ASN A 133 -15.15 2.10 1.77
N LEU A 134 -15.65 1.37 0.79
CA LEU A 134 -16.20 1.95 -0.43
C LEU A 134 -17.73 1.84 -0.40
N SER A 135 -18.40 2.68 -1.18
CA SER A 135 -19.85 2.70 -1.28
C SER A 135 -20.26 2.88 -2.74
N LEU A 136 -19.91 1.88 -3.56
CA LEU A 136 -20.32 1.86 -4.97
C LEU A 136 -21.69 1.21 -5.06
N ALA A 137 -22.71 2.04 -5.24
CA ALA A 137 -24.07 1.57 -5.42
C ALA A 137 -24.37 1.24 -6.90
N PRO A 138 -25.18 0.22 -7.16
CA PRO A 138 -25.67 -0.03 -8.51
C PRO A 138 -26.66 1.06 -8.96
N ASP A 139 -26.89 1.14 -10.26
CA ASP A 139 -27.96 1.96 -10.81
C ASP A 139 -29.31 1.50 -10.25
N PRO A 140 -30.07 2.37 -9.56
CA PRO A 140 -31.33 2.00 -8.91
C PRO A 140 -32.44 1.60 -9.89
N PHE A 141 -32.29 1.95 -11.18
CA PHE A 141 -33.26 1.62 -12.22
C PHE A 141 -32.93 0.35 -13.01
N THR A 142 -31.82 -0.30 -12.67
CA THR A 142 -31.40 -1.53 -13.34
C THR A 142 -31.61 -2.73 -12.42
N ASN A 143 -32.31 -3.74 -12.90
CA ASN A 143 -32.62 -4.94 -12.15
C ASN A 143 -31.36 -5.79 -11.89
N MET A 144 -31.35 -6.51 -10.79
CA MET A 144 -30.33 -7.53 -10.54
C MET A 144 -30.44 -8.68 -11.55
N LYS A 145 -29.32 -9.24 -11.94
CA LYS A 145 -29.26 -10.46 -12.77
C LYS A 145 -29.95 -11.61 -12.02
N THR A 146 -30.74 -12.39 -12.73
CA THR A 146 -31.54 -13.46 -12.15
C THR A 146 -30.68 -14.47 -11.38
N GLY A 147 -31.05 -14.70 -10.12
CA GLY A 147 -30.30 -15.56 -9.20
C GLY A 147 -29.10 -14.89 -8.53
N LYS A 148 -28.93 -13.57 -8.68
CA LYS A 148 -27.95 -12.77 -7.97
C LYS A 148 -28.62 -11.83 -6.98
N SER A 149 -27.99 -11.63 -5.84
CA SER A 149 -28.40 -10.64 -4.86
C SER A 149 -27.18 -10.18 -4.04
N SER A 150 -27.11 -8.90 -3.74
CA SER A 150 -26.11 -8.31 -2.82
C SER A 150 -26.63 -6.98 -2.32
N SER A 151 -26.27 -6.63 -1.08
CA SER A 151 -26.50 -5.28 -0.52
C SER A 151 -25.42 -4.28 -0.94
N PHE A 152 -24.30 -4.75 -1.48
CA PHE A 152 -23.12 -3.94 -1.86
C PHE A 152 -22.57 -3.06 -0.75
N ASP A 153 -22.74 -3.46 0.51
CA ASP A 153 -22.31 -2.72 1.71
C ASP A 153 -20.99 -3.22 2.32
N ASN A 154 -20.43 -4.30 1.73
CA ASN A 154 -19.22 -4.97 2.22
C ASN A 154 -17.95 -4.63 1.42
N GLN A 155 -17.95 -3.54 0.67
CA GLN A 155 -16.86 -3.15 -0.21
C GLN A 155 -15.72 -2.51 0.58
N VAL A 156 -14.53 -3.08 0.44
CA VAL A 156 -13.33 -2.60 1.12
C VAL A 156 -12.17 -2.52 0.14
N PHE A 157 -11.62 -1.33 0.01
CA PHE A 157 -10.29 -1.14 -0.57
C PHE A 157 -9.25 -1.43 0.50
N SER A 158 -8.29 -2.27 0.23
CA SER A 158 -7.13 -2.49 1.10
C SER A 158 -5.81 -2.39 0.33
N MET A 159 -4.82 -1.80 0.99
CA MET A 159 -3.45 -1.75 0.51
C MET A 159 -2.54 -2.17 1.65
N THR A 160 -1.75 -3.21 1.42
CA THR A 160 -0.76 -3.70 2.37
C THR A 160 0.62 -3.60 1.73
N THR A 161 1.50 -2.81 2.34
CA THR A 161 2.91 -2.72 1.94
C THR A 161 3.78 -3.42 2.97
N THR A 162 4.59 -4.35 2.52
CA THR A 162 5.65 -4.97 3.32
C THR A 162 7.00 -4.47 2.84
N ALA A 163 7.87 -4.11 3.77
CA ALA A 163 9.23 -3.66 3.46
C ALA A 163 10.23 -4.41 4.35
N GLN A 164 11.33 -4.82 3.76
CA GLN A 164 12.46 -5.46 4.41
C GLN A 164 13.71 -4.62 4.16
N THR A 165 14.53 -4.48 5.16
CA THR A 165 15.79 -3.75 5.07
C THR A 165 16.88 -4.55 5.75
N TYR A 166 18.00 -4.71 5.07
CA TYR A 166 19.20 -5.35 5.58
C TYR A 166 20.37 -4.40 5.37
N GLY A 167 21.26 -4.28 6.35
CA GLY A 167 22.36 -3.34 6.17
C GLY A 167 23.49 -3.50 7.15
N LEU A 168 24.57 -2.80 6.80
CA LEU A 168 25.74 -2.62 7.63
C LEU A 168 25.88 -1.14 7.97
N ILE A 169 26.15 -0.85 9.22
CA ILE A 169 26.40 0.51 9.72
C ILE A 169 27.77 0.56 10.32
N LEU A 170 28.56 1.49 9.82
CA LEU A 170 29.83 1.90 10.41
C LEU A 170 29.58 3.19 11.19
N SER A 171 30.01 3.26 12.44
CA SER A 171 29.81 4.45 13.26
C SER A 171 31.04 4.78 14.11
N LYS A 172 31.24 6.08 14.39
CA LYS A 172 32.27 6.55 15.29
C LYS A 172 31.69 7.59 16.24
N LYS A 173 31.83 7.32 17.52
CA LYS A 173 31.43 8.25 18.57
C LYS A 173 32.63 9.13 18.94
N VAL A 174 32.41 10.44 18.89
CA VAL A 174 33.37 11.47 19.34
C VAL A 174 32.64 12.39 20.30
N LEU A 175 32.92 12.24 21.58
CA LEU A 175 32.24 12.99 22.65
C LEU A 175 30.70 12.81 22.62
N MET A 176 30.00 13.87 22.28
CA MET A 176 28.53 13.91 22.20
C MET A 176 27.99 13.61 20.79
N ILE A 177 28.88 13.56 19.80
CA ILE A 177 28.53 13.36 18.40
C ILE A 177 28.87 11.93 17.99
N THR A 178 27.95 11.26 17.31
CA THR A 178 28.21 9.99 16.64
C THR A 178 27.97 10.20 15.14
N VAL A 179 29.00 10.08 14.34
CA VAL A 179 28.84 10.02 12.88
C VAL A 179 28.69 8.59 12.44
N TYR A 180 27.87 8.36 11.42
CA TYR A 180 27.66 7.03 10.89
C TYR A 180 27.47 7.04 9.36
N ALA A 181 27.87 5.95 8.75
CA ALA A 181 27.60 5.63 7.36
C ALA A 181 27.04 4.21 7.27
N GLY A 182 26.09 3.98 6.38
CA GLY A 182 25.47 2.70 6.20
C GLY A 182 25.30 2.34 4.72
N LEU A 183 25.41 1.04 4.46
CA LEU A 183 25.05 0.44 3.20
C LEU A 183 23.90 -0.52 3.46
N ASN A 184 22.81 -0.33 2.72
CA ASN A 184 21.56 -1.03 2.96
C ASN A 184 21.05 -1.64 1.66
N TYR A 185 20.41 -2.79 1.76
CA TYR A 185 19.57 -3.35 0.73
C TYR A 185 18.12 -3.30 1.20
N GLN A 186 17.25 -2.79 0.36
CA GLN A 186 15.82 -2.66 0.65
C GLN A 186 15.02 -3.44 -0.38
N ALA A 187 13.99 -4.13 0.09
CA ALA A 187 13.01 -4.80 -0.73
C ALA A 187 11.61 -4.48 -0.20
N SER A 188 10.67 -4.23 -1.10
CA SER A 188 9.29 -3.97 -0.73
C SER A 188 8.32 -4.61 -1.72
N SER A 189 7.14 -4.94 -1.22
CA SER A 189 6.02 -5.42 -2.03
C SER A 189 4.74 -4.82 -1.50
N THR A 190 3.87 -4.39 -2.41
CA THR A 190 2.55 -3.81 -2.10
C THR A 190 1.46 -4.66 -2.72
N THR A 191 0.53 -5.12 -1.90
CA THR A 191 -0.68 -5.79 -2.35
C THR A 191 -1.84 -4.82 -2.29
N ILE A 192 -2.56 -4.68 -3.40
CA ILE A 192 -3.77 -3.87 -3.52
C ILE A 192 -4.94 -4.80 -3.79
N GLU A 193 -5.98 -4.69 -2.97
CA GLU A 193 -7.17 -5.53 -3.06
C GLU A 193 -8.44 -4.71 -3.00
N LEU A 194 -9.41 -5.11 -3.79
CA LEU A 194 -10.81 -4.72 -3.65
C LEU A 194 -11.59 -5.93 -3.16
N ASN A 195 -11.97 -5.93 -1.90
CA ASN A 195 -12.69 -7.02 -1.25
C ASN A 195 -14.18 -6.67 -1.13
N GLY A 196 -15.02 -7.67 -1.27
CA GLY A 196 -16.47 -7.54 -1.19
C GLY A 196 -17.19 -7.71 -2.52
N ASP A 197 -18.45 -7.29 -2.55
CA ASP A 197 -19.34 -7.41 -3.69
C ASP A 197 -19.42 -6.06 -4.42
N TYR A 198 -19.16 -6.07 -5.72
CA TYR A 198 -19.16 -4.87 -6.55
C TYR A 198 -20.23 -4.99 -7.63
N PRO A 199 -21.04 -3.92 -7.86
CA PRO A 199 -22.02 -3.92 -8.92
C PRO A 199 -21.34 -3.84 -10.29
N LEU A 200 -21.69 -4.77 -11.16
CA LEU A 200 -21.21 -4.81 -12.53
C LEU A 200 -22.40 -4.80 -13.49
N THR A 201 -22.47 -3.80 -14.36
CA THR A 201 -23.45 -3.81 -15.44
C THR A 201 -23.11 -4.90 -16.44
N SER A 202 -24.05 -5.79 -16.66
CA SER A 202 -23.95 -6.90 -17.60
C SER A 202 -25.25 -7.06 -18.40
N PHE A 203 -25.36 -8.11 -19.19
CA PHE A 203 -26.61 -8.43 -19.88
C PHE A 203 -27.13 -9.76 -19.35
N GLU A 204 -28.49 -9.88 -19.26
CA GLU A 204 -29.10 -11.16 -18.94
C GLU A 204 -28.94 -12.12 -20.11
N ASP A 205 -28.24 -13.22 -19.90
CA ASP A 205 -27.91 -14.22 -20.93
C ASP A 205 -28.82 -15.46 -20.89
N ARG A 206 -29.68 -15.54 -19.90
CA ARG A 206 -30.62 -16.64 -19.74
C ARG A 206 -31.83 -16.46 -20.63
N LYS A 207 -31.90 -17.23 -21.72
CA LYS A 207 -32.95 -17.11 -22.75
C LYS A 207 -34.38 -17.28 -22.25
N THR A 208 -34.58 -17.94 -21.12
CA THR A 208 -35.89 -18.12 -20.48
C THR A 208 -36.28 -16.99 -19.56
N ASP A 209 -35.38 -16.02 -19.34
CA ASP A 209 -35.63 -14.89 -18.46
C ASP A 209 -36.33 -13.75 -19.17
N VAL A 210 -37.27 -13.09 -18.46
CA VAL A 210 -38.00 -11.93 -18.97
C VAL A 210 -37.06 -10.75 -19.30
N ASN A 211 -35.91 -10.70 -18.67
CA ASN A 211 -34.90 -9.68 -18.89
C ASN A 211 -33.85 -10.07 -19.94
N TYR A 212 -34.05 -11.16 -20.68
CA TYR A 212 -33.09 -11.64 -21.67
C TYR A 212 -32.65 -10.51 -22.62
N GLY A 213 -31.37 -10.28 -22.74
CA GLY A 213 -30.79 -9.23 -23.57
C GLY A 213 -30.82 -7.83 -22.95
N ASN A 214 -31.51 -7.62 -21.85
CA ASN A 214 -31.51 -6.34 -21.13
C ASN A 214 -30.26 -6.17 -20.26
N LYS A 215 -29.91 -4.90 -19.97
CA LYS A 215 -28.89 -4.57 -18.98
C LYS A 215 -29.39 -5.01 -17.61
N VAL A 216 -28.49 -5.68 -16.86
CA VAL A 216 -28.75 -6.14 -15.50
C VAL A 216 -27.50 -5.89 -14.65
N ILE A 217 -27.69 -5.84 -13.35
CA ILE A 217 -26.57 -5.75 -12.38
C ILE A 217 -26.13 -7.16 -12.00
N ASP A 218 -24.90 -7.51 -12.31
CA ASP A 218 -24.24 -8.71 -11.82
C ASP A 218 -23.37 -8.37 -10.59
N VAL A 219 -23.03 -9.36 -9.81
CA VAL A 219 -22.21 -9.24 -8.60
C VAL A 219 -20.80 -9.73 -8.91
N LEU A 220 -19.85 -8.83 -8.87
CA LEU A 220 -18.45 -9.15 -9.03
C LEU A 220 -17.77 -9.21 -7.64
N LYS A 221 -17.31 -10.40 -7.27
CA LYS A 221 -16.71 -10.64 -5.95
C LYS A 221 -15.19 -10.47 -6.00
N ASN A 222 -14.65 -9.67 -5.08
CA ASN A 222 -13.21 -9.44 -4.92
C ASN A 222 -12.50 -9.16 -6.26
N PRO A 223 -12.90 -8.10 -6.99
CA PRO A 223 -12.52 -7.91 -8.39
C PRO A 223 -11.04 -7.64 -8.63
N VAL A 224 -10.31 -7.21 -7.61
CA VAL A 224 -8.91 -6.78 -7.76
C VAL A 224 -8.05 -7.41 -6.67
N ASN A 225 -6.98 -8.06 -7.10
CA ASN A 225 -5.86 -8.47 -6.25
C ASN A 225 -4.58 -8.29 -7.09
N ILE A 226 -3.85 -7.21 -6.82
CA ILE A 226 -2.65 -6.83 -7.56
C ILE A 226 -1.48 -6.80 -6.58
N ILE A 227 -0.40 -7.47 -6.95
CA ILE A 227 0.86 -7.42 -6.23
C ILE A 227 1.84 -6.59 -7.06
N ILE A 228 2.39 -5.56 -6.45
CA ILE A 228 3.37 -4.66 -7.05
C ILE A 228 4.66 -4.79 -6.25
N ASP A 229 5.67 -5.36 -6.87
CA ASP A 229 7.00 -5.37 -6.28
C ASP A 229 7.63 -3.98 -6.40
N GLY A 230 8.08 -3.47 -5.29
CA GLY A 230 8.76 -2.17 -5.22
C GLY A 230 10.15 -2.23 -5.85
N ALA A 231 10.74 -1.07 -6.02
CA ALA A 231 12.13 -0.97 -6.47
C ALA A 231 13.05 -1.55 -5.37
N ASN A 232 13.51 -2.78 -5.59
CA ASN A 232 14.52 -3.39 -4.74
C ASN A 232 15.89 -2.81 -5.09
N GLY A 233 16.68 -2.45 -4.08
CA GLY A 233 17.97 -1.83 -4.38
C GLY A 233 18.85 -1.58 -3.17
N ALA A 234 20.11 -1.29 -3.50
CA ALA A 234 21.09 -0.86 -2.53
C ALA A 234 20.98 0.66 -2.32
N THR A 235 21.06 1.09 -1.08
CA THR A 235 21.08 2.50 -0.68
C THR A 235 22.25 2.78 0.25
N ALA A 236 22.83 3.97 0.14
CA ALA A 236 23.85 4.47 1.05
C ALA A 236 23.24 5.57 1.93
N THR A 237 23.56 5.53 3.20
CA THR A 237 23.10 6.51 4.19
C THR A 237 24.30 7.09 4.93
N VAL A 238 24.31 8.39 5.12
CA VAL A 238 25.28 9.09 5.97
C VAL A 238 24.51 9.98 6.93
N GLY A 239 24.91 10.00 8.18
CA GLY A 239 24.22 10.81 9.17
C GLY A 239 25.06 11.10 10.41
N GLY A 240 24.49 11.94 11.26
CA GLY A 240 25.08 12.29 12.56
C GLY A 240 24.02 12.23 13.64
N ARG A 241 24.44 11.77 14.81
CA ARG A 241 23.62 11.75 16.02
C ARG A 241 24.28 12.63 17.07
N PHE A 242 23.54 13.55 17.61
CA PHE A 242 23.96 14.36 18.75
C PHE A 242 23.24 13.88 20.02
N LYS A 243 23.99 13.58 21.05
CA LYS A 243 23.45 13.15 22.34
C LYS A 243 23.92 14.09 23.44
N PHE A 244 22.97 14.76 24.08
CA PHE A 244 23.20 15.60 25.24
C PHE A 244 22.31 15.15 26.40
N LEU A 245 22.93 14.65 27.47
CA LEU A 245 22.26 14.04 28.61
C LEU A 245 21.26 12.95 28.14
N PHE A 246 19.96 13.23 28.29
CA PHE A 246 18.87 12.33 27.88
C PHE A 246 18.27 12.68 26.51
N LEU A 247 18.66 13.79 25.90
CA LEU A 247 18.20 14.20 24.58
C LEU A 247 19.08 13.63 23.47
N THR A 248 18.45 13.08 22.45
CA THR A 248 19.13 12.58 21.26
C THR A 248 18.44 13.16 20.02
N VAL A 249 19.25 13.76 19.14
CA VAL A 249 18.83 14.25 17.82
C VAL A 249 19.59 13.49 16.75
N ASN A 250 18.87 12.97 15.76
CA ASN A 250 19.43 12.23 14.63
C ASN A 250 19.28 13.02 13.33
#